data_5ea93047dfb54f83b75abbd5c23d930a
#
_entry.id   5ea93047dfb54f83b75abbd5c23d930a
#
_cell.length_a   1.000
_cell.length_b   1.000
_cell.length_c   1.000
_cell.angle_alpha   90.00
_cell.angle_beta   90.00
_cell.angle_gamma   90.00
#
_symmetry.space_group_name_H-M   'P 1'
#
loop_
_entity.id
_entity.type
_entity.pdbx_description
1 polymer ?
#
loop_
_entity_poly.entity_id
_entity_poly.type
_entity_poly.pdbx_seq_one_letter_code
_entity_poly.pdbx_strand_id
1 'polypeptide(L)'
;MTIFEKIARREIPAAIVHEEDDFFAFKDVNPQAPVHVLIVPKRVIPGLSGSVPGDAELLGRMLVASKEIAKKLGVAESGYRLVINHGADAGESVPHLHIHLLGGRAMAWPPG
;
A
#
# COMPACT_ATOMS: atom_id res chain seq x y z
N MET A 1 0.86 3.30 18.61
CA MET A 1 1.71 3.01 17.44
C MET A 1 1.02 1.98 16.57
N THR A 2 0.90 2.25 15.27
CA THR A 2 0.27 1.31 14.35
C THR A 2 1.18 0.13 14.06
N ILE A 3 0.61 -0.97 13.54
CA ILE A 3 1.39 -2.13 13.11
C ILE A 3 2.37 -1.74 11.99
N PHE A 4 2.00 -0.78 11.13
CA PHE A 4 2.88 -0.34 10.05
C PHE A 4 4.09 0.43 10.57
N GLU A 5 3.92 1.23 11.62
CA GLU A 5 5.06 1.87 12.29
C GLU A 5 6.01 0.84 12.89
N LYS A 6 5.47 -0.21 13.48
CA LYS A 6 6.28 -1.30 14.05
C LYS A 6 7.07 -2.04 12.99
N ILE A 7 6.47 -2.26 11.83
CA ILE A 7 7.17 -2.89 10.69
C ILE A 7 8.28 -1.95 10.18
N ALA A 8 7.99 -0.66 10.05
CA ALA A 8 8.99 0.33 9.60
C ALA A 8 10.20 0.37 10.54
N ARG A 9 10.00 0.16 11.83
CA ARG A 9 11.05 0.13 12.85
C ARG A 9 11.72 -1.23 13.02
N ARG A 10 11.34 -2.22 12.21
CA ARG A 10 11.86 -3.60 12.31
C ARG A 10 11.49 -4.29 13.63
N GLU A 11 10.45 -3.83 14.32
CA GLU A 11 9.98 -4.46 15.56
C GLU A 11 9.11 -5.67 15.27
N ILE A 12 8.48 -5.72 14.09
CA ILE A 12 7.68 -6.84 13.59
C ILE A 12 8.25 -7.24 12.24
N PRO A 13 8.51 -8.54 11.99
CA PRO A 13 9.03 -8.99 10.70
C PRO A 13 7.99 -8.82 9.60
N ALA A 14 8.46 -8.47 8.39
CA ALA A 14 7.65 -8.39 7.19
C ALA A 14 8.53 -8.59 5.97
N ALA A 15 7.94 -9.07 4.87
CA ALA A 15 8.66 -9.25 3.61
C ALA A 15 8.64 -7.92 2.84
N ILE A 16 9.61 -7.06 3.12
CA ILE A 16 9.73 -5.75 2.48
C ILE A 16 10.23 -5.94 1.05
N VAL A 17 9.52 -5.36 0.08
CA VAL A 17 9.84 -5.47 -1.34
C VAL A 17 10.35 -4.15 -1.94
N HIS A 18 10.16 -3.04 -1.24
CA HIS A 18 10.60 -1.72 -1.68
C HIS A 18 10.74 -0.83 -0.46
N GLU A 19 11.78 -0.01 -0.41
CA GLU A 19 11.96 0.91 0.71
C GLU A 19 12.62 2.20 0.25
N GLU A 20 12.06 3.32 0.72
CA GLU A 20 12.62 4.66 0.59
C GLU A 20 12.67 5.32 1.97
N ASP A 21 13.22 6.54 2.06
CA ASP A 21 13.40 7.20 3.36
C ASP A 21 12.08 7.42 4.09
N ASP A 22 11.01 7.72 3.37
CA ASP A 22 9.73 8.14 3.95
C ASP A 22 8.56 7.21 3.66
N PHE A 23 8.75 6.15 2.88
CA PHE A 23 7.73 5.11 2.67
C PHE A 23 8.38 3.77 2.31
N PHE A 24 7.59 2.71 2.38
CA PHE A 24 8.04 1.37 2.04
C PHE A 24 6.87 0.52 1.57
N ALA A 25 7.18 -0.65 1.03
CA ALA A 25 6.16 -1.61 0.62
C ALA A 25 6.52 -3.01 1.10
N PHE A 26 5.54 -3.78 1.53
CA PHE A 26 5.74 -5.13 2.04
C PHE A 26 4.56 -6.03 1.66
N LYS A 27 4.80 -7.33 1.63
CA LYS A 27 3.78 -8.32 1.27
C LYS A 27 2.73 -8.42 2.37
N ASP A 28 1.44 -8.41 1.98
CA ASP A 28 0.34 -8.66 2.90
C ASP A 28 0.39 -10.11 3.37
N VAL A 29 0.24 -10.34 4.68
CA VAL A 29 0.27 -11.68 5.27
C VAL A 29 -1.02 -12.46 4.99
N ASN A 30 -2.08 -11.78 4.56
CA ASN A 30 -3.35 -12.38 4.17
C ASN A 30 -3.68 -11.96 2.74
N PRO A 31 -2.94 -12.46 1.74
CA PRO A 31 -3.06 -11.95 0.37
C PRO A 31 -4.41 -12.30 -0.24
N GLN A 32 -4.99 -11.31 -0.93
CA GLN A 32 -6.25 -11.46 -1.66
C GLN A 32 -6.03 -11.66 -3.16
N ALA A 33 -4.78 -11.75 -3.58
CA ALA A 33 -4.35 -12.02 -4.95
C ALA A 33 -2.95 -12.65 -4.90
N PRO A 34 -2.48 -13.31 -5.97
CA PRO A 34 -1.13 -13.87 -6.01
C PRO A 34 -0.04 -12.84 -5.72
N VAL A 35 -0.24 -11.59 -6.11
CA VAL A 35 0.56 -10.45 -5.70
C VAL A 35 -0.33 -9.52 -4.91
N HIS A 36 0.00 -9.29 -3.65
CA HIS A 36 -0.71 -8.36 -2.79
C HIS A 36 0.29 -7.72 -1.85
N VAL A 37 0.61 -6.46 -2.10
CA VAL A 37 1.53 -5.69 -1.26
C VAL A 37 0.85 -4.40 -0.79
N LEU A 38 1.35 -3.87 0.33
CA LEU A 38 0.91 -2.60 0.90
C LEU A 38 2.02 -1.58 0.74
N ILE A 39 1.70 -0.41 0.22
CA ILE A 39 2.61 0.73 0.11
C ILE A 39 2.21 1.71 1.19
N VAL A 40 3.13 2.04 2.11
CA VAL A 40 2.80 2.69 3.37
C VAL A 40 3.80 3.80 3.69
N PRO A 41 3.35 5.02 4.05
CA PRO A 41 4.28 6.02 4.56
C PRO A 41 4.80 5.61 5.93
N LYS A 42 6.06 5.91 6.23
CA LYS A 42 6.66 5.55 7.53
C LYS A 42 6.05 6.35 8.67
N ARG A 43 5.71 7.63 8.43
CA ARG A 43 4.95 8.41 9.40
C ARG A 43 3.45 8.12 9.26
N VAL A 44 2.71 8.31 10.33
CA VAL A 44 1.27 8.08 10.30
C VAL A 44 0.55 9.22 9.59
N ILE A 45 -0.19 8.88 8.53
CA ILE A 45 -1.26 9.69 7.99
C ILE A 45 -2.52 8.90 8.34
N PRO A 46 -3.41 9.40 9.19
CA PRO A 46 -4.47 8.56 9.81
C PRO A 46 -5.61 8.18 8.86
N GLY A 47 -5.38 8.21 7.58
CA GLY A 47 -6.32 7.93 6.51
C GLY A 47 -6.29 9.06 5.51
N LEU A 48 -6.96 8.88 4.37
CA LEU A 48 -6.89 9.87 3.30
C LEU A 48 -7.46 11.22 3.76
N SER A 49 -8.54 11.23 4.54
CA SER A 49 -9.10 12.49 5.06
C SER A 49 -8.19 13.19 6.06
N GLY A 50 -7.24 12.47 6.65
CA GLY A 50 -6.22 13.03 7.54
C GLY A 50 -5.00 13.58 6.82
N SER A 51 -4.94 13.46 5.49
CA SER A 51 -3.87 14.03 4.71
C SER A 51 -4.05 15.55 4.57
N VAL A 52 -2.94 16.25 4.39
CA VAL A 52 -2.92 17.70 4.19
C VAL A 52 -2.21 18.01 2.87
N PRO A 53 -2.34 19.25 2.32
CA PRO A 53 -1.69 19.58 1.05
C PRO A 53 -0.19 19.29 1.02
N GLY A 54 0.50 19.41 2.17
CA GLY A 54 1.92 19.06 2.28
C GLY A 54 2.24 17.58 2.06
N ASP A 55 1.25 16.71 2.09
CA ASP A 55 1.44 15.26 1.84
C ASP A 55 1.37 14.90 0.36
N ALA A 56 0.99 15.83 -0.51
CA ALA A 56 0.72 15.54 -1.91
C ALA A 56 1.94 14.94 -2.63
N GLU A 57 3.14 15.47 -2.37
CA GLU A 57 4.36 14.96 -2.99
C GLU A 57 4.64 13.52 -2.56
N LEU A 58 4.55 13.22 -1.27
CA LEU A 58 4.76 11.87 -0.75
C LEU A 58 3.75 10.89 -1.36
N LEU A 59 2.48 11.24 -1.36
CA LEU A 59 1.43 10.39 -1.91
C LEU A 59 1.63 10.16 -3.42
N GLY A 60 2.02 11.21 -4.14
CA GLY A 60 2.35 11.11 -5.57
C GLY A 60 3.52 10.17 -5.81
N ARG A 61 4.59 10.26 -5.01
CA ARG A 61 5.75 9.37 -5.14
C ARG A 61 5.38 7.93 -4.82
N MET A 62 4.52 7.70 -3.84
CA MET A 62 4.04 6.35 -3.52
C MET A 62 3.26 5.75 -4.71
N LEU A 63 2.37 6.53 -5.33
CA LEU A 63 1.63 6.09 -6.51
C LEU A 63 2.57 5.80 -7.68
N VAL A 64 3.52 6.67 -7.95
CA VAL A 64 4.48 6.49 -9.04
C VAL A 64 5.39 5.28 -8.78
N ALA A 65 5.81 5.06 -7.55
CA ALA A 65 6.62 3.91 -7.17
C ALA A 65 5.91 2.58 -7.41
N SER A 66 4.58 2.56 -7.43
CA SER A 66 3.82 1.34 -7.70
C SER A 66 4.20 0.69 -9.03
N LYS A 67 4.63 1.48 -10.03
CA LYS A 67 5.09 0.95 -11.33
C LYS A 67 6.31 0.07 -11.17
N GLU A 68 7.31 0.53 -10.41
CA GLU A 68 8.53 -0.25 -10.18
C GLU A 68 8.27 -1.47 -9.30
N ILE A 69 7.39 -1.33 -8.32
CA ILE A 69 7.00 -2.44 -7.45
C ILE A 69 6.28 -3.51 -8.28
N ALA A 70 5.33 -3.12 -9.13
CA ALA A 70 4.64 -4.05 -10.02
C ALA A 70 5.60 -4.76 -10.97
N LYS A 71 6.60 -4.04 -11.48
CA LYS A 71 7.63 -4.61 -12.35
C LYS A 71 8.46 -5.65 -11.63
N LYS A 72 8.93 -5.34 -10.41
CA LYS A 72 9.68 -6.29 -9.58
C LYS A 72 8.89 -7.56 -9.31
N LEU A 73 7.57 -7.44 -9.14
CA LEU A 73 6.71 -8.57 -8.77
C LEU A 73 6.05 -9.25 -9.97
N GLY A 74 6.40 -8.83 -11.19
CA GLY A 74 6.00 -9.52 -12.40
C GLY A 74 4.56 -9.27 -12.85
N VAL A 75 3.90 -8.21 -12.39
CA VAL A 75 2.51 -7.90 -12.75
C VAL A 75 2.35 -6.62 -13.57
N ALA A 76 3.47 -5.98 -13.97
CA ALA A 76 3.41 -4.71 -14.68
C ALA A 76 2.71 -4.83 -16.03
N GLU A 77 2.96 -5.89 -16.80
CA GLU A 77 2.38 -6.06 -18.15
C GLU A 77 0.95 -6.60 -18.12
N SER A 78 0.68 -7.61 -17.28
CA SER A 78 -0.66 -8.18 -17.18
C SER A 78 -1.64 -7.23 -16.49
N GLY A 79 -1.13 -6.35 -15.65
CA GLY A 79 -1.94 -5.35 -14.98
C GLY A 79 -2.10 -5.60 -13.48
N TYR A 80 -2.46 -4.54 -12.80
CA TYR A 80 -2.66 -4.56 -11.35
C TYR A 80 -3.66 -3.48 -10.96
N ARG A 81 -4.18 -3.61 -9.76
CA ARG A 81 -5.12 -2.63 -9.20
C ARG A 81 -4.52 -2.00 -7.96
N LEU A 82 -4.67 -0.68 -7.84
CA LEU A 82 -4.35 0.04 -6.62
C LEU A 82 -5.65 0.37 -5.89
N VAL A 83 -5.66 0.15 -4.57
CA VAL A 83 -6.85 0.41 -3.74
C VAL A 83 -6.41 1.19 -2.51
N ILE A 84 -7.12 2.26 -2.23
CA ILE A 84 -7.01 3.01 -0.97
C ILE A 84 -8.38 2.97 -0.32
N ASN A 85 -8.51 2.30 0.81
CA ASN A 85 -9.75 2.24 1.56
C ASN A 85 -9.78 3.39 2.58
N HIS A 86 -10.89 4.11 2.62
CA HIS A 86 -11.10 5.16 3.60
C HIS A 86 -12.49 5.02 4.22
N GLY A 87 -12.51 4.96 5.55
CA GLY A 87 -13.74 4.92 6.32
C GLY A 87 -14.38 3.52 6.43
N ALA A 88 -15.44 3.46 7.22
CA ALA A 88 -16.10 2.20 7.58
C ALA A 88 -16.70 1.47 6.37
N ASP A 89 -17.37 2.20 5.48
CA ASP A 89 -18.00 1.59 4.31
C ASP A 89 -17.00 0.98 3.34
N ALA A 90 -15.76 1.49 3.33
CA ALA A 90 -14.70 0.93 2.50
C ALA A 90 -13.97 -0.23 3.18
N GLY A 91 -14.26 -0.51 4.44
CA GLY A 91 -13.60 -1.56 5.20
C GLY A 91 -12.20 -1.19 5.68
N GLU A 92 -11.96 0.10 5.92
CA GLU A 92 -10.68 0.54 6.47
C GLU A 92 -10.44 -0.11 7.83
N SER A 93 -9.33 -0.86 7.97
CA SER A 93 -9.02 -1.62 9.18
C SER A 93 -7.92 -1.01 10.04
N VAL A 94 -6.97 -0.31 9.44
CA VAL A 94 -5.84 0.32 10.14
C VAL A 94 -5.85 1.81 9.85
N PRO A 95 -5.88 2.68 10.90
CA PRO A 95 -5.88 4.14 10.72
C PRO A 95 -4.48 4.67 10.42
N HIS A 96 -3.90 4.18 9.37
CA HIS A 96 -2.59 4.55 8.84
C HIS A 96 -2.69 4.32 7.34
N LEU A 97 -2.68 5.39 6.56
CA LEU A 97 -2.88 5.35 5.11
C LEU A 97 -2.01 4.27 4.48
N HIS A 98 -2.61 3.45 3.64
CA HIS A 98 -1.89 2.44 2.88
C HIS A 98 -2.57 2.20 1.54
N ILE A 99 -1.75 1.90 0.54
CA ILE A 99 -2.20 1.61 -0.82
C ILE A 99 -2.01 0.11 -1.03
N HIS A 100 -3.10 -0.60 -1.32
CA HIS A 100 -3.00 -2.00 -1.75
C HIS A 100 -2.60 -2.04 -3.22
N LEU A 101 -1.66 -2.90 -3.56
CA LEU A 101 -1.35 -3.27 -4.94
C LEU A 101 -1.68 -4.74 -5.09
N LEU A 102 -2.62 -5.06 -5.96
CA LEU A 102 -3.09 -6.42 -6.20
C LEU A 102 -2.92 -6.78 -7.66
N GLY A 103 -2.37 -7.94 -7.92
CA GLY A 103 -2.15 -8.42 -9.28
C GLY A 103 -2.01 -9.93 -9.35
N GLY A 104 -1.85 -10.45 -10.56
CA GLY A 104 -1.68 -11.89 -10.78
C GLY A 104 -2.98 -12.67 -10.97
N ARG A 105 -4.11 -11.98 -11.00
CA ARG A 105 -5.42 -12.55 -11.36
C ARG A 105 -6.30 -11.48 -11.99
N ALA A 106 -7.31 -11.91 -12.73
CA ALA A 106 -8.31 -10.98 -13.26
C ALA A 106 -9.14 -10.40 -12.11
N MET A 107 -9.45 -9.11 -12.21
CA MET A 107 -10.26 -8.39 -11.24
C MET A 107 -11.61 -8.04 -11.86
N ALA A 108 -12.66 -8.11 -11.05
CA ALA A 108 -14.01 -7.82 -11.52
C ALA A 108 -14.31 -6.32 -11.47
N TRP A 109 -15.35 -5.95 -12.17
CA TRP A 109 -15.96 -4.63 -12.08
C TRP A 109 -17.48 -4.81 -11.90
N PRO A 110 -18.15 -4.11 -10.95
CA PRO A 110 -17.58 -3.10 -10.04
C PRO A 110 -16.58 -3.67 -9.03
N PRO A 111 -15.72 -2.81 -8.45
CA PRO A 111 -14.57 -3.26 -7.64
C PRO A 111 -14.92 -3.75 -6.23
N GLY A 112 -16.14 -3.75 -5.86
CA GLY A 112 -16.55 -4.18 -4.53
C GLY A 112 -17.94 -4.78 -4.47
#